data_1cbe41b0f6bdf573f02eef225a18e26c
#
_entry.id   1cbe41b0f6bdf573f02eef225a18e26c
#
_cell.length_a   1.000
_cell.length_b   1.000
_cell.length_c   1.000
_cell.angle_alpha   90.00
_cell.angle_beta   90.00
_cell.angle_gamma   90.00
#
_symmetry.space_group_name_H-M   'P 1'
#
loop_
_entity.id
_entity.type
_entity.pdbx_description
1 polymer ?
#
loop_
_entity_poly.entity_id
_entity_poly.type
_entity_poly.pdbx_seq_one_letter_code
_entity_poly.pdbx_strand_id
1 'polypeptide(L)'
;VQYYKNCTIRGNIDFIFGGANAVFDRCRIEPWHHATGTCYITAPSTPAGKPGYLFVNCTVQGSAAPGSVYLGRPWRADAACYWLDCVLSDEVCTDGWDNWRDPENEKTARFGEYGSTGPGSATQRAFGSVDNDTEANAQREMLARVRAEFGVE
;
A
#
# COMPACT_ATOMS: atom_id res chain seq x y z
N VAL A 1 -3.41 -17.17 0.02
CA VAL A 1 -3.38 -15.90 0.77
C VAL A 1 -2.30 -15.96 1.84
N GLN A 2 -1.63 -14.84 2.05
CA GLN A 2 -0.66 -14.64 3.13
C GLN A 2 -1.25 -13.64 4.14
N TYR A 3 -0.97 -13.85 5.42
CA TYR A 3 -1.45 -12.97 6.48
C TYR A 3 -0.33 -12.65 7.46
N TYR A 4 -0.03 -11.36 7.58
CA TYR A 4 1.00 -10.83 8.48
C TYR A 4 0.32 -9.96 9.53
N LYS A 5 0.50 -10.24 10.81
CA LYS A 5 -0.08 -9.48 11.91
C LYS A 5 0.97 -9.02 12.89
N ASN A 6 0.93 -7.76 13.26
CA ASN A 6 1.84 -7.15 14.24
C ASN A 6 3.33 -7.32 13.87
N CYS A 7 3.64 -7.36 12.56
CA CYS A 7 5.01 -7.47 12.06
C CYS A 7 5.62 -6.10 11.85
N THR A 8 6.94 -6.02 11.95
CA THR A 8 7.71 -4.87 11.49
C THR A 8 8.43 -5.24 10.20
N ILE A 9 8.22 -4.47 9.15
CA ILE A 9 8.79 -4.71 7.81
C ILE A 9 9.55 -3.46 7.41
N ARG A 10 10.83 -3.60 7.11
CA ARG A 10 11.75 -2.50 6.81
C ARG A 10 12.42 -2.71 5.46
N GLY A 11 12.58 -1.64 4.70
CA GLY A 11 13.28 -1.66 3.43
C GLY A 11 13.34 -0.30 2.77
N ASN A 12 13.79 -0.24 1.53
CA ASN A 12 13.94 1.04 0.82
C ASN A 12 13.34 1.05 -0.59
N ILE A 13 13.67 0.13 -1.46
CA ILE A 13 13.12 0.13 -2.83
C ILE A 13 12.42 -1.20 -3.09
N ASP A 14 11.09 -1.12 -3.36
CA ASP A 14 10.28 -2.27 -3.77
C ASP A 14 10.40 -3.45 -2.78
N PHE A 15 10.44 -3.16 -1.49
CA PHE A 15 10.75 -4.19 -0.50
C PHE A 15 9.59 -5.11 -0.17
N ILE A 16 8.36 -4.78 -0.59
CA ILE A 16 7.20 -5.67 -0.58
C ILE A 16 6.75 -5.82 -2.03
N PHE A 17 7.13 -6.91 -2.68
CA PHE A 17 6.92 -7.08 -4.11
C PHE A 17 6.39 -8.46 -4.47
N GLY A 18 5.86 -8.59 -5.66
CA GLY A 18 5.41 -9.85 -6.25
C GLY A 18 3.90 -9.92 -6.47
N GLY A 19 3.43 -11.10 -6.89
CA GLY A 19 2.04 -11.34 -7.27
C GLY A 19 1.17 -12.00 -6.20
N ALA A 20 1.62 -12.04 -4.95
CA ALA A 20 0.86 -12.65 -3.87
C ALA A 20 -0.41 -11.86 -3.51
N ASN A 21 -1.39 -12.58 -2.97
CA ASN A 21 -2.50 -11.98 -2.23
C ASN A 21 -2.11 -11.98 -0.76
N ALA A 22 -1.89 -10.81 -0.18
CA ALA A 22 -1.37 -10.69 1.18
C ALA A 22 -2.08 -9.59 1.96
N VAL A 23 -2.38 -9.88 3.22
CA VAL A 23 -2.93 -8.92 4.17
C VAL A 23 -1.88 -8.62 5.22
N PHE A 24 -1.63 -7.33 5.43
CA PHE A 24 -0.76 -6.80 6.48
C PHE A 24 -1.66 -6.10 7.49
N ASP A 25 -1.81 -6.72 8.67
CA ASP A 25 -2.74 -6.27 9.71
C ASP A 25 -1.96 -5.74 10.90
N ARG A 26 -2.13 -4.47 11.23
CA ARG A 26 -1.44 -3.80 12.35
C ARG A 26 0.07 -3.97 12.28
N CYS A 27 0.61 -3.92 11.08
CA CYS A 27 2.04 -3.96 10.85
C CYS A 27 2.66 -2.57 10.92
N ARG A 28 3.92 -2.55 11.29
CA ARG A 28 4.76 -1.36 11.20
C ARG A 28 5.60 -1.46 9.93
N ILE A 29 5.42 -0.52 9.02
CA ILE A 29 6.15 -0.44 7.76
C ILE A 29 7.16 0.70 7.88
N GLU A 30 8.45 0.36 7.81
CA GLU A 30 9.54 1.30 8.05
C GLU A 30 10.34 1.54 6.77
N PRO A 31 10.02 2.60 6.00
CA PRO A 31 10.87 3.04 4.91
C PRO A 31 12.23 3.46 5.45
N TRP A 32 13.29 2.92 4.84
CA TRP A 32 14.65 3.19 5.30
C TRP A 32 15.33 4.18 4.37
N HIS A 33 16.17 5.03 4.93
CA HIS A 33 16.95 5.98 4.12
C HIS A 33 17.67 5.28 2.96
N HIS A 34 17.56 5.85 1.78
CA HIS A 34 18.24 5.35 0.58
C HIS A 34 19.14 6.44 -0.02
N ALA A 35 20.27 6.03 -0.61
CA ALA A 35 21.25 6.94 -1.16
C ALA A 35 20.70 7.85 -2.28
N THR A 36 19.71 7.38 -3.06
CA THR A 36 19.02 8.18 -4.07
C THR A 36 17.95 9.10 -3.51
N GLY A 37 17.61 8.96 -2.22
CA GLY A 37 16.59 9.74 -1.56
C GLY A 37 15.16 9.34 -1.85
N THR A 38 14.90 8.32 -2.67
CA THR A 38 13.54 7.87 -3.02
C THR A 38 13.31 6.44 -2.54
N CYS A 39 12.18 6.20 -1.87
CA CYS A 39 11.76 4.89 -1.41
C CYS A 39 10.43 4.49 -2.06
N TYR A 40 10.25 3.19 -2.31
CA TYR A 40 9.00 2.60 -2.78
C TYR A 40 8.65 1.44 -1.86
N ILE A 41 7.52 1.49 -1.18
CA ILE A 41 7.13 0.43 -0.23
C ILE A 41 6.75 -0.82 -1.00
N THR A 42 5.83 -0.72 -1.94
CA THR A 42 5.30 -1.89 -2.65
C THR A 42 5.59 -1.84 -4.15
N ALA A 43 5.79 -3.01 -4.73
CA ALA A 43 5.88 -3.21 -6.17
C ALA A 43 5.06 -4.46 -6.55
N PRO A 44 3.73 -4.39 -6.47
CA PRO A 44 2.88 -5.53 -6.79
C PRO A 44 2.90 -5.86 -8.28
N SER A 45 2.94 -7.16 -8.57
CA SER A 45 2.75 -7.72 -9.91
C SER A 45 1.48 -8.55 -9.98
N THR A 46 0.44 -8.10 -9.32
CA THR A 46 -0.82 -8.80 -9.14
C THR A 46 -1.44 -9.17 -10.48
N PRO A 47 -1.81 -10.45 -10.70
CA PRO A 47 -2.57 -10.84 -11.88
C PRO A 47 -3.95 -10.18 -11.91
N ALA A 48 -4.49 -9.99 -13.11
CA ALA A 48 -5.85 -9.48 -13.28
C ALA A 48 -6.86 -10.30 -12.45
N GLY A 49 -7.80 -9.61 -11.82
CA GLY A 49 -8.87 -10.23 -11.03
C GLY A 49 -8.44 -10.74 -9.64
N LYS A 50 -7.17 -10.63 -9.26
CA LYS A 50 -6.69 -11.01 -7.92
C LYS A 50 -6.64 -9.79 -7.00
N PRO A 51 -6.85 -9.95 -5.67
CA PRO A 51 -6.94 -8.82 -4.75
C PRO A 51 -5.61 -8.09 -4.47
N GLY A 52 -4.47 -8.77 -4.58
CA GLY A 52 -3.16 -8.17 -4.31
C GLY A 52 -2.90 -7.91 -2.82
N TYR A 53 -2.37 -6.74 -2.52
CA TYR A 53 -1.97 -6.36 -1.15
C TYR A 53 -3.03 -5.50 -0.47
N LEU A 54 -3.33 -5.84 0.78
CA LEU A 54 -4.13 -5.02 1.68
C LEU A 54 -3.33 -4.73 2.95
N PHE A 55 -3.12 -3.45 3.22
CA PHE A 55 -2.60 -2.95 4.50
C PHE A 55 -3.77 -2.41 5.31
N VAL A 56 -3.94 -2.90 6.53
CA VAL A 56 -5.03 -2.46 7.41
C VAL A 56 -4.50 -2.10 8.79
N ASN A 57 -4.88 -0.94 9.30
CA ASN A 57 -4.43 -0.41 10.59
C ASN A 57 -2.90 -0.41 10.74
N CYS A 58 -2.17 -0.26 9.64
CA CYS A 58 -0.72 -0.21 9.62
C CYS A 58 -0.22 1.21 9.89
N THR A 59 1.03 1.30 10.31
CA THR A 59 1.74 2.57 10.49
C THR A 59 2.93 2.62 9.56
N VAL A 60 3.06 3.70 8.80
CA VAL A 60 4.25 3.98 7.98
C VAL A 60 5.08 5.03 8.68
N GLN A 61 6.24 4.64 9.15
CA GLN A 61 7.23 5.55 9.76
C GLN A 61 8.59 4.86 9.82
N GLY A 62 9.62 5.51 9.32
CA GLY A 62 10.98 4.99 9.32
C GLY A 62 12.02 6.10 9.39
N SER A 63 13.11 5.95 8.63
CA SER A 63 14.22 6.91 8.58
C SER A 63 14.35 7.64 7.23
N ALA A 64 13.36 7.50 6.35
CA ALA A 64 13.36 8.19 5.07
C ALA A 64 13.11 9.70 5.23
N ALA A 65 13.56 10.49 4.26
CA ALA A 65 13.34 11.93 4.27
C ALA A 65 11.86 12.27 4.05
N PRO A 66 11.37 13.41 4.54
CA PRO A 66 10.01 13.87 4.26
C PRO A 66 9.73 13.94 2.76
N GLY A 67 8.56 13.44 2.34
CA GLY A 67 8.12 13.45 0.95
C GLY A 67 8.89 12.55 -0.01
N SER A 68 9.69 11.61 0.48
CA SER A 68 10.55 10.75 -0.35
C SER A 68 9.98 9.35 -0.60
N VAL A 69 8.84 9.00 0.01
CA VAL A 69 8.31 7.64 0.01
C VAL A 69 7.03 7.54 -0.80
N TYR A 70 7.01 6.63 -1.77
CA TYR A 70 5.80 6.20 -2.44
C TYR A 70 5.19 4.99 -1.74
N LEU A 71 3.87 4.94 -1.61
CA LEU A 71 3.14 3.77 -1.11
C LEU A 71 3.34 2.55 -2.01
N GLY A 72 3.52 2.80 -3.30
CA GLY A 72 3.82 1.75 -4.26
C GLY A 72 3.92 2.21 -5.69
N ARG A 73 4.33 1.28 -6.54
CA ARG A 73 4.36 1.42 -7.98
C ARG A 73 4.02 0.08 -8.66
N PRO A 74 3.37 0.12 -9.85
CA PRO A 74 2.87 -1.09 -10.47
C PRO A 74 3.97 -1.82 -11.25
N TRP A 75 4.43 -2.97 -10.75
CA TRP A 75 5.38 -3.79 -11.49
C TRP A 75 4.74 -4.45 -12.72
N ARG A 76 3.41 -4.63 -12.69
CA ARG A 76 2.61 -5.08 -13.84
C ARG A 76 1.34 -4.24 -13.93
N ALA A 77 0.68 -4.27 -15.09
CA ALA A 77 -0.45 -3.40 -15.41
C ALA A 77 -1.63 -3.50 -14.44
N ASP A 78 -1.95 -4.71 -13.96
CA ASP A 78 -3.09 -4.97 -13.07
C ASP A 78 -2.72 -4.98 -11.60
N ALA A 79 -1.55 -4.46 -11.25
CA ALA A 79 -1.08 -4.37 -9.88
C ALA A 79 -2.15 -3.84 -8.92
N ALA A 80 -2.30 -4.50 -7.77
CA ALA A 80 -3.31 -4.13 -6.78
C ALA A 80 -2.68 -3.94 -5.40
N CYS A 81 -2.96 -2.80 -4.77
CA CYS A 81 -2.53 -2.46 -3.43
C CYS A 81 -3.51 -1.48 -2.80
N TYR A 82 -3.94 -1.76 -1.58
CA TYR A 82 -4.89 -0.93 -0.87
C TYR A 82 -4.44 -0.67 0.57
N TRP A 83 -4.57 0.57 1.02
CA TRP A 83 -4.25 1.00 2.38
C TRP A 83 -5.54 1.42 3.08
N LEU A 84 -5.92 0.71 4.14
CA LEU A 84 -7.18 0.89 4.87
C LEU A 84 -6.89 1.29 6.32
N ASP A 85 -7.37 2.47 6.73
CA ASP A 85 -7.25 2.99 8.09
C ASP A 85 -5.80 2.99 8.62
N CYS A 86 -4.86 3.43 7.80
CA CYS A 86 -3.44 3.49 8.13
C CYS A 86 -3.00 4.88 8.58
N VAL A 87 -1.95 4.91 9.39
CA VAL A 87 -1.29 6.15 9.82
C VAL A 87 -0.02 6.36 8.99
N LEU A 88 0.04 7.45 8.25
CA LEU A 88 1.13 7.75 7.33
C LEU A 88 1.95 8.94 7.85
N SER A 89 3.26 8.74 8.01
CA SER A 89 4.18 9.82 8.37
C SER A 89 4.38 10.81 7.22
N ASP A 90 5.04 11.92 7.51
CA ASP A 90 5.42 12.94 6.52
C ASP A 90 6.41 12.44 5.46
N GLU A 91 6.97 11.25 5.64
CA GLU A 91 7.81 10.57 4.66
C GLU A 91 7.05 10.26 3.35
N VAL A 92 5.75 9.99 3.44
CA VAL A 92 4.91 9.68 2.27
C VAL A 92 4.72 10.93 1.42
N CYS A 93 5.09 10.83 0.14
CA CYS A 93 4.98 11.94 -0.81
C CYS A 93 3.51 12.24 -1.18
N THR A 94 3.26 13.45 -1.65
CA THR A 94 1.92 13.91 -2.05
C THR A 94 1.32 13.06 -3.17
N ASP A 95 2.12 12.66 -4.15
CA ASP A 95 1.67 11.80 -5.25
C ASP A 95 1.19 10.42 -4.77
N GLY A 96 1.79 9.90 -3.70
CA GLY A 96 1.46 8.62 -3.09
C GLY A 96 1.85 7.39 -3.91
N TRP A 97 1.60 7.42 -5.21
CA TRP A 97 1.86 6.33 -6.14
C TRP A 97 2.71 6.80 -7.31
N ASP A 98 3.62 5.95 -7.78
CA ASP A 98 4.43 6.18 -8.95
C ASP A 98 3.95 5.27 -10.11
N ASN A 99 3.94 5.78 -11.34
CA ASN A 99 3.40 5.06 -12.49
C ASN A 99 4.42 4.14 -13.18
N TRP A 100 5.61 3.99 -12.61
CA TRP A 100 6.70 3.19 -13.20
C TRP A 100 7.09 3.64 -14.62
N ARG A 101 7.14 4.96 -14.87
CA ARG A 101 7.48 5.58 -16.17
C ARG A 101 6.55 5.21 -17.32
N ASP A 102 5.33 4.77 -17.01
CA ASP A 102 4.31 4.44 -18.00
C ASP A 102 2.96 5.00 -17.57
N PRO A 103 2.50 6.09 -18.20
CA PRO A 103 1.20 6.70 -17.88
C PRO A 103 0.00 5.76 -18.08
N GLU A 104 0.09 4.74 -18.92
CA GLU A 104 -0.97 3.75 -19.10
C GLU A 104 -1.22 2.94 -17.83
N ASN A 105 -0.20 2.75 -16.99
CA ASN A 105 -0.36 2.08 -15.71
C ASN A 105 -1.33 2.81 -14.77
N GLU A 106 -1.49 4.12 -14.91
CA GLU A 106 -2.43 4.89 -14.09
C GLU A 106 -3.89 4.49 -14.35
N LYS A 107 -4.19 3.95 -15.53
CA LYS A 107 -5.54 3.51 -15.93
C LYS A 107 -5.85 2.08 -15.47
N THR A 108 -4.84 1.25 -15.30
CA THR A 108 -5.00 -0.19 -15.06
C THR A 108 -4.63 -0.62 -13.65
N ALA A 109 -3.72 0.09 -12.98
CA ALA A 109 -3.33 -0.20 -11.60
C ALA A 109 -4.53 -0.02 -10.66
N ARG A 110 -4.73 -1.01 -9.80
CA ARG A 110 -5.82 -1.03 -8.81
C ARG A 110 -5.29 -0.62 -7.46
N PHE A 111 -4.94 0.67 -7.36
CA PHE A 111 -4.39 1.28 -6.17
C PHE A 111 -5.42 2.16 -5.47
N GLY A 112 -5.45 2.11 -4.16
CA GLY A 112 -6.34 2.95 -3.39
C GLY A 112 -6.00 3.03 -1.92
N GLU A 113 -6.67 3.94 -1.24
CA GLU A 113 -6.57 4.14 0.20
C GLU A 113 -7.88 4.67 0.75
N TYR A 114 -8.16 4.37 2.01
CA TYR A 114 -9.31 4.87 2.74
C TYR A 114 -8.98 5.07 4.21
N GLY A 115 -9.41 6.21 4.76
CA GLY A 115 -9.24 6.49 6.18
C GLY A 115 -7.79 6.72 6.60
N SER A 116 -6.90 7.06 5.68
CA SER A 116 -5.52 7.42 6.02
C SER A 116 -5.49 8.64 6.90
N THR A 117 -4.65 8.61 7.94
CA THR A 117 -4.41 9.71 8.86
C THR A 117 -2.92 10.03 8.95
N GLY A 118 -2.58 11.10 9.66
CA GLY A 118 -1.21 11.55 9.83
C GLY A 118 -0.73 12.52 8.75
N PRO A 119 0.51 13.04 8.89
CA PRO A 119 1.03 14.09 7.99
C PRO A 119 1.17 13.66 6.54
N GLY A 120 1.32 12.35 6.29
CA GLY A 120 1.43 11.79 4.94
C GLY A 120 0.09 11.47 4.29
N SER A 121 -1.04 11.68 4.98
CA SER A 121 -2.36 11.49 4.40
C SER A 121 -2.68 12.60 3.39
N ALA A 122 -3.55 12.31 2.43
CA ALA A 122 -3.98 13.27 1.42
C ALA A 122 -5.44 12.98 1.02
N THR A 123 -6.11 14.01 0.49
CA THR A 123 -7.46 13.87 -0.05
C THR A 123 -7.45 13.45 -1.51
N GLN A 124 -6.29 13.56 -2.16
CA GLN A 124 -6.09 13.23 -3.57
C GLN A 124 -4.63 12.78 -3.78
N ARG A 125 -4.44 11.81 -4.68
CA ARG A 125 -3.13 11.34 -5.12
C ARG A 125 -2.94 11.60 -6.62
N ALA A 126 -1.74 11.32 -7.14
CA ALA A 126 -1.47 11.45 -8.58
C ALA A 126 -2.41 10.57 -9.41
N PHE A 127 -2.71 9.38 -8.93
CA PHE A 127 -3.72 8.45 -9.45
C PHE A 127 -4.13 7.50 -8.32
N GLY A 128 -5.05 6.57 -8.62
CA GLY A 128 -5.63 5.70 -7.59
C GLY A 128 -6.76 6.39 -6.83
N SER A 129 -7.53 5.61 -6.10
CA SER A 129 -8.68 6.13 -5.35
C SER A 129 -8.29 6.59 -3.95
N VAL A 130 -8.99 7.60 -3.45
CA VAL A 130 -8.90 8.06 -2.07
C VAL A 130 -10.31 8.17 -1.50
N ASP A 131 -10.54 7.52 -0.37
CA ASP A 131 -11.79 7.57 0.39
C ASP A 131 -13.06 7.18 -0.43
N ASN A 132 -12.93 6.17 -1.30
CA ASN A 132 -14.05 5.59 -2.03
C ASN A 132 -14.74 4.54 -1.15
N ASP A 133 -15.98 4.79 -0.76
CA ASP A 133 -16.74 3.93 0.17
C ASP A 133 -16.98 2.51 -0.39
N THR A 134 -17.29 2.40 -1.67
CA THR A 134 -17.55 1.10 -2.30
C THR A 134 -16.31 0.20 -2.29
N GLU A 135 -15.16 0.76 -2.63
CA GLU A 135 -13.89 0.03 -2.59
C GLU A 135 -13.50 -0.35 -1.16
N ALA A 136 -13.64 0.58 -0.21
CA ALA A 136 -13.35 0.32 1.19
C ALA A 136 -14.22 -0.82 1.75
N ASN A 137 -15.50 -0.84 1.43
CA ASN A 137 -16.40 -1.91 1.86
C ASN A 137 -15.99 -3.26 1.28
N ALA A 138 -15.60 -3.32 0.01
CA ALA A 138 -15.08 -4.54 -0.61
C ALA A 138 -13.81 -5.03 0.09
N GLN A 139 -12.91 -4.14 0.46
CA GLN A 139 -11.69 -4.48 1.20
C GLN A 139 -12.00 -5.00 2.62
N ARG A 140 -12.95 -4.39 3.31
CA ARG A 140 -13.39 -4.86 4.63
C ARG A 140 -14.02 -6.26 4.58
N GLU A 141 -14.81 -6.54 3.56
CA GLU A 141 -15.38 -7.88 3.36
C GLU A 141 -14.28 -8.91 3.08
N MET A 142 -13.30 -8.58 2.25
CA MET A 142 -12.16 -9.46 2.00
C MET A 142 -11.37 -9.70 3.28
N LEU A 143 -11.08 -8.65 4.06
CA LEU A 143 -10.38 -8.75 5.33
C LEU A 143 -11.10 -9.70 6.31
N ALA A 144 -12.41 -9.58 6.43
CA ALA A 144 -13.21 -10.44 7.29
C ALA A 144 -13.09 -11.91 6.90
N ARG A 145 -13.13 -12.21 5.59
CA ARG A 145 -12.93 -13.59 5.07
C ARG A 145 -11.53 -14.12 5.40
N VAL A 146 -10.50 -13.30 5.17
CA VAL A 146 -9.12 -13.69 5.44
C VAL A 146 -8.90 -13.93 6.94
N ARG A 147 -9.38 -13.02 7.79
CA ARG A 147 -9.28 -13.21 9.25
C ARG A 147 -9.95 -14.49 9.71
N ALA A 148 -11.14 -14.80 9.18
CA ALA A 148 -11.84 -16.05 9.49
C ALA A 148 -11.05 -17.29 9.05
N GLU A 149 -10.43 -17.25 7.87
CA GLU A 149 -9.58 -18.35 7.36
C GLU A 149 -8.38 -18.62 8.28
N PHE A 150 -7.78 -17.57 8.84
CA PHE A 150 -6.64 -17.68 9.75
C PHE A 150 -7.03 -17.79 11.23
N GLY A 151 -8.34 -17.82 11.55
CA GLY A 151 -8.81 -17.89 12.94
C GLY A 151 -8.46 -16.65 13.77
N VAL A 152 -8.49 -15.48 13.16
CA VAL A 152 -8.13 -14.18 13.79
C VAL A 152 -9.36 -13.27 13.83
N GLU A 153 -9.52 -12.57 14.96
CA GLU A 153 -10.54 -11.54 15.15
C GLU A 153 -10.03 -10.13 14.78
#